data_d0c4dfe47f2d045c8fe1d02f58229478
#
_entry.id   d0c4dfe47f2d045c8fe1d02f58229478
#
_cell.length_a   1.000
_cell.length_b   1.000
_cell.length_c   1.000
_cell.angle_alpha   90.00
_cell.angle_beta   90.00
_cell.angle_gamma   90.00
#
_symmetry.space_group_name_H-M   'P 1'
#
loop_
_entity.id
_entity.type
_entity.pdbx_description
1 polymer ?
#
loop_
_entity_poly.entity_id
_entity_poly.type
_entity_poly.pdbx_seq_one_letter_code
_entity_poly.pdbx_strand_id
1 'polypeptide(L)'
;DNEAKKTCAFCIWISLVFGLCISAILLLFRTQILGLLGVGKDTYQYANAYYTWIAIGAVSIIFSMVPSNILRTEGLAVQSMAGSIIGSIVNIIFDPIFIFGLNQGAAGAAMATVLGNIIADIYYVYAVMKKSKRLTCSPSHMKVTGRRIRDILMIGIPASITNIMQTRSEEHTSELQS
;
A
#
# COMPACT_ATOMS: atom_id res chain seq x y z
N ASP A 1 -15.78 22.05 6.09
CA ASP A 1 -16.15 20.65 5.77
C ASP A 1 -16.03 20.27 4.29
N ASN A 2 -16.40 21.17 3.36
CA ASN A 2 -16.32 20.88 1.91
C ASN A 2 -14.86 20.79 1.40
N GLU A 3 -13.97 21.53 2.00
CA GLU A 3 -12.56 21.57 1.69
C GLU A 3 -11.83 20.29 2.12
N ALA A 4 -12.16 19.74 3.29
CA ALA A 4 -11.64 18.47 3.77
C ALA A 4 -12.06 17.30 2.85
N LYS A 5 -13.31 17.33 2.36
CA LYS A 5 -13.82 16.35 1.39
C LYS A 5 -13.02 16.34 0.09
N LYS A 6 -12.74 17.54 -0.44
CA LYS A 6 -11.95 17.69 -1.67
C LYS A 6 -10.52 17.17 -1.50
N THR A 7 -9.88 17.52 -0.38
CA THR A 7 -8.51 17.07 -0.08
C THR A 7 -8.45 15.56 0.09
N CYS A 8 -9.40 14.96 0.82
CA CYS A 8 -9.49 13.52 0.99
C CYS A 8 -9.67 12.79 -0.35
N ALA A 9 -10.66 13.20 -1.15
CA ALA A 9 -10.89 12.61 -2.47
C ALA A 9 -9.64 12.73 -3.35
N PHE A 10 -8.98 13.88 -3.35
CA PHE A 10 -7.73 14.08 -4.08
C PHE A 10 -6.62 13.13 -3.62
N CYS A 11 -6.39 13.00 -2.30
CA CYS A 11 -5.37 12.11 -1.75
C CYS A 11 -5.63 10.64 -2.12
N ILE A 12 -6.89 10.20 -2.06
CA ILE A 12 -7.27 8.83 -2.43
C ILE A 12 -7.00 8.58 -3.92
N TRP A 13 -7.42 9.48 -4.80
CA TRP A 13 -7.24 9.29 -6.24
C TRP A 13 -5.78 9.43 -6.66
N ILE A 14 -5.02 10.37 -6.08
CA ILE A 14 -3.60 10.51 -6.39
C ILE A 14 -2.79 9.31 -5.92
N SER A 15 -3.15 8.70 -4.77
CA SER A 15 -2.48 7.48 -4.31
C SER A 15 -2.72 6.30 -5.24
N LEU A 16 -3.91 6.20 -5.85
CA LEU A 16 -4.21 5.18 -6.84
C LEU A 16 -3.36 5.37 -8.11
N VAL A 17 -3.32 6.61 -8.65
CA VAL A 17 -2.50 6.93 -9.82
C VAL A 17 -1.02 6.70 -9.53
N PHE A 18 -0.54 7.13 -8.36
CA PHE A 18 0.85 6.93 -7.95
C PHE A 18 1.18 5.45 -7.79
N GLY A 19 0.28 4.66 -7.17
CA GLY A 19 0.42 3.21 -7.06
C GLY A 19 0.51 2.54 -8.43
N LEU A 20 -0.33 2.94 -9.40
CA LEU A 20 -0.27 2.45 -10.77
C LEU A 20 1.06 2.81 -11.46
N CYS A 21 1.55 4.03 -11.30
CA CYS A 21 2.84 4.45 -11.85
C CYS A 21 4.00 3.63 -11.26
N ILE A 22 4.03 3.45 -9.94
CA ILE A 22 5.07 2.65 -9.27
C ILE A 22 4.99 1.18 -9.71
N SER A 23 3.80 0.58 -9.76
CA SER A 23 3.60 -0.78 -10.26
C SER A 23 4.12 -0.93 -11.70
N ALA A 24 3.80 0.01 -12.58
CA ALA A 24 4.29 0.00 -13.95
C ALA A 24 5.83 0.09 -14.03
N ILE A 25 6.44 0.98 -13.23
CA ILE A 25 7.90 1.12 -13.14
C ILE A 25 8.53 -0.19 -12.64
N LEU A 26 7.99 -0.77 -11.56
CA LEU A 26 8.49 -2.03 -11.02
C LEU A 26 8.41 -3.18 -12.02
N LEU A 27 7.32 -3.27 -12.80
CA LEU A 27 7.16 -4.28 -13.85
C LEU A 27 8.09 -4.04 -15.04
N LEU A 28 8.30 -2.80 -15.45
CA LEU A 28 9.20 -2.46 -16.56
C LEU A 28 10.66 -2.75 -16.23
N PHE A 29 11.09 -2.42 -15.01
CA PHE A 29 12.46 -2.58 -14.56
C PHE A 29 12.72 -3.88 -13.79
N ARG A 30 11.79 -4.86 -13.85
CA ARG A 30 11.87 -6.09 -13.07
C ARG A 30 13.19 -6.86 -13.25
N THR A 31 13.67 -6.98 -14.49
CA THR A 31 14.91 -7.73 -14.80
C THR A 31 16.14 -7.04 -14.19
N GLN A 32 16.18 -5.72 -14.29
CA GLN A 32 17.27 -4.91 -13.72
C GLN A 32 17.26 -4.98 -12.19
N ILE A 33 16.07 -4.90 -11.58
CA ILE A 33 15.90 -4.96 -10.13
C ILE A 33 16.28 -6.35 -9.60
N LEU A 34 15.81 -7.42 -10.24
CA LEU A 34 16.19 -8.79 -9.85
C LEU A 34 17.69 -9.05 -10.03
N GLY A 35 18.29 -8.47 -11.06
CA GLY A 35 19.75 -8.52 -11.26
C GLY A 35 20.51 -7.76 -10.16
N LEU A 36 20.03 -6.59 -9.76
CA LEU A 36 20.63 -5.79 -8.67
C LEU A 36 20.53 -6.50 -7.31
N LEU A 37 19.43 -7.23 -7.08
CA LEU A 37 19.24 -8.05 -5.88
C LEU A 37 20.09 -9.31 -5.85
N GLY A 38 20.90 -9.57 -6.88
CA GLY A 38 21.82 -10.71 -6.92
C GLY A 38 21.12 -12.06 -7.00
N VAL A 39 19.91 -12.14 -7.57
CA VAL A 39 19.14 -13.38 -7.67
C VAL A 39 19.87 -14.38 -8.55
N GLY A 40 20.24 -15.55 -7.98
CA GLY A 40 20.91 -16.63 -8.66
C GLY A 40 20.07 -17.26 -9.77
N LYS A 41 20.71 -17.86 -10.77
CA LYS A 41 20.02 -18.47 -11.93
C LYS A 41 18.99 -19.53 -11.52
N ASP A 42 19.28 -20.32 -10.50
CA ASP A 42 18.42 -21.41 -10.02
C ASP A 42 17.17 -20.88 -9.28
N THR A 43 17.29 -19.71 -8.67
CA THR A 43 16.21 -19.10 -7.89
C THR A 43 15.43 -18.06 -8.71
N TYR A 44 15.95 -17.69 -9.88
CA TYR A 44 15.39 -16.60 -10.71
C TYR A 44 13.91 -16.79 -11.05
N GLN A 45 13.50 -18.01 -11.40
CA GLN A 45 12.13 -18.31 -11.78
C GLN A 45 11.15 -18.03 -10.63
N TYR A 46 11.50 -18.48 -9.43
CA TYR A 46 10.68 -18.26 -8.22
C TYR A 46 10.64 -16.79 -7.79
N ALA A 47 11.80 -16.15 -7.79
CA ALA A 47 11.95 -14.74 -7.46
C ALA A 47 11.17 -13.84 -8.44
N ASN A 48 11.25 -14.13 -9.75
CA ASN A 48 10.55 -13.40 -10.78
C ASN A 48 9.02 -13.55 -10.65
N ALA A 49 8.53 -14.75 -10.35
CA ALA A 49 7.11 -14.99 -10.12
C ALA A 49 6.60 -14.24 -8.88
N TYR A 50 7.30 -14.34 -7.76
CA TYR A 50 7.01 -13.61 -6.54
C TYR A 50 7.01 -12.09 -6.77
N TYR A 51 8.08 -11.58 -7.36
CA TYR A 51 8.25 -10.16 -7.65
C TYR A 51 7.13 -9.60 -8.53
N THR A 52 6.74 -10.34 -9.56
CA THR A 52 5.67 -9.92 -10.49
C THR A 52 4.36 -9.71 -9.75
N TRP A 53 3.98 -10.63 -8.85
CA TRP A 53 2.77 -10.49 -8.06
C TRP A 53 2.84 -9.34 -7.07
N ILE A 54 3.97 -9.15 -6.39
CA ILE A 54 4.17 -8.00 -5.49
C ILE A 54 4.15 -6.68 -6.26
N ALA A 55 4.76 -6.64 -7.46
CA ALA A 55 4.75 -5.44 -8.29
C ALA A 55 3.32 -5.07 -8.75
N ILE A 56 2.49 -6.05 -9.11
CA ILE A 56 1.06 -5.83 -9.41
C ILE A 56 0.33 -5.38 -8.15
N GLY A 57 0.59 -6.02 -7.01
CA GLY A 57 -0.01 -5.68 -5.72
C GLY A 57 0.43 -4.34 -5.13
N ALA A 58 1.52 -3.75 -5.62
CA ALA A 58 2.02 -2.46 -5.15
C ALA A 58 0.95 -1.36 -5.22
N VAL A 59 0.05 -1.42 -6.19
CA VAL A 59 -1.10 -0.51 -6.31
C VAL A 59 -1.94 -0.54 -5.04
N SER A 60 -2.34 -1.74 -4.60
CA SER A 60 -3.16 -1.95 -3.41
C SER A 60 -2.39 -1.57 -2.14
N ILE A 61 -1.13 -1.98 -2.03
CA ILE A 61 -0.27 -1.67 -0.86
C ILE A 61 -0.12 -0.15 -0.67
N ILE A 62 0.13 0.60 -1.74
CA ILE A 62 0.27 2.06 -1.69
C ILE A 62 -1.08 2.72 -1.43
N PHE A 63 -2.13 2.22 -2.07
CA PHE A 63 -3.48 2.75 -1.91
C PHE A 63 -3.98 2.61 -0.48
N SER A 64 -3.78 1.46 0.18
CA SER A 64 -4.26 1.19 1.54
C SER A 64 -3.75 2.18 2.59
N MET A 65 -2.55 2.73 2.40
CA MET A 65 -1.94 3.69 3.33
C MET A 65 -2.78 4.95 3.50
N VAL A 66 -3.36 5.47 2.41
CA VAL A 66 -4.09 6.75 2.45
C VAL A 66 -5.41 6.63 3.20
N PRO A 67 -6.37 5.75 2.83
CA PRO A 67 -7.63 5.64 3.56
C PRO A 67 -7.45 5.15 4.99
N SER A 68 -6.45 4.31 5.28
CA SER A 68 -6.10 3.88 6.64
C SER A 68 -5.70 5.08 7.52
N ASN A 69 -4.81 5.96 7.02
CA ASN A 69 -4.40 7.16 7.74
C ASN A 69 -5.54 8.19 7.87
N ILE A 70 -6.37 8.35 6.85
CA ILE A 70 -7.56 9.20 6.88
C ILE A 70 -8.50 8.77 8.02
N LEU A 71 -8.77 7.47 8.16
CA LEU A 71 -9.59 6.95 9.26
C LEU A 71 -8.99 7.28 10.62
N ARG A 72 -7.67 7.18 10.78
CA ARG A 72 -6.98 7.54 12.04
C ARG A 72 -7.12 9.03 12.36
N THR A 73 -6.97 9.91 11.39
CA THR A 73 -7.10 11.36 11.60
C THR A 73 -8.51 11.80 11.95
N GLU A 74 -9.53 11.01 11.57
CA GLU A 74 -10.93 11.24 11.97
C GLU A 74 -11.29 10.62 13.33
N GLY A 75 -10.34 10.05 14.05
CA GLY A 75 -10.58 9.36 15.32
C GLY A 75 -11.18 7.97 15.17
N LEU A 76 -11.25 7.46 13.93
CA LEU A 76 -11.73 6.12 13.59
C LEU A 76 -10.58 5.08 13.58
N ALA A 77 -9.69 5.17 14.57
CA ALA A 77 -8.51 4.29 14.67
C ALA A 77 -8.89 2.80 14.72
N VAL A 78 -9.98 2.45 15.41
CA VAL A 78 -10.48 1.07 15.48
C VAL A 78 -10.82 0.53 14.09
N GLN A 79 -11.41 1.35 13.21
CA GLN A 79 -11.74 0.95 11.85
C GLN A 79 -10.48 0.79 10.99
N SER A 80 -9.50 1.65 11.19
CA SER A 80 -8.19 1.50 10.53
C SER A 80 -7.51 0.19 10.94
N MET A 81 -7.49 -0.12 12.24
CA MET A 81 -6.95 -1.39 12.74
C MET A 81 -7.73 -2.60 12.23
N ALA A 82 -9.07 -2.52 12.24
CA ALA A 82 -9.92 -3.61 11.75
C ALA A 82 -9.60 -3.96 10.29
N GLY A 83 -9.39 -2.97 9.42
CA GLY A 83 -8.99 -3.21 8.03
C GLY A 83 -7.66 -3.95 7.91
N SER A 84 -6.65 -3.55 8.70
CA SER A 84 -5.37 -4.25 8.74
C SER A 84 -5.50 -5.69 9.23
N ILE A 85 -6.29 -5.91 10.29
CA ILE A 85 -6.54 -7.25 10.84
C ILE A 85 -7.26 -8.14 9.82
N ILE A 86 -8.28 -7.62 9.14
CA ILE A 86 -9.01 -8.35 8.08
C ILE A 86 -8.04 -8.76 6.98
N GLY A 87 -7.21 -7.85 6.49
CA GLY A 87 -6.20 -8.14 5.47
C GLY A 87 -5.21 -9.23 5.92
N SER A 88 -4.74 -9.16 7.17
CA SER A 88 -3.83 -10.16 7.74
C SER A 88 -4.49 -11.52 7.89
N ILE A 89 -5.74 -11.59 8.35
CA ILE A 89 -6.49 -12.85 8.47
C ILE A 89 -6.66 -13.49 7.09
N VAL A 90 -7.04 -12.71 6.08
CA VAL A 90 -7.16 -13.21 4.70
C VAL A 90 -5.83 -13.74 4.21
N ASN A 91 -4.74 -13.02 4.42
CA ASN A 91 -3.40 -13.47 4.04
C ASN A 91 -3.06 -14.82 4.70
N ILE A 92 -3.21 -14.94 6.03
CA ILE A 92 -2.93 -16.18 6.78
C ILE A 92 -3.76 -17.36 6.27
N ILE A 93 -5.03 -17.16 5.91
CA ILE A 93 -5.90 -18.23 5.42
C ILE A 93 -5.51 -18.65 4.00
N PHE A 94 -5.20 -17.69 3.12
CA PHE A 94 -4.93 -17.97 1.71
C PHE A 94 -3.47 -18.36 1.43
N ASP A 95 -2.52 -18.01 2.32
CA ASP A 95 -1.13 -18.45 2.20
C ASP A 95 -0.99 -19.97 2.01
N PRO A 96 -1.49 -20.84 2.91
CA PRO A 96 -1.36 -22.28 2.74
C PRO A 96 -2.14 -22.79 1.51
N ILE A 97 -3.27 -22.18 1.16
CA ILE A 97 -4.07 -22.59 0.01
C ILE A 97 -3.29 -22.34 -1.30
N PHE A 98 -2.67 -21.17 -1.44
CA PHE A 98 -1.94 -20.83 -2.66
C PHE A 98 -0.56 -21.47 -2.73
N ILE A 99 0.12 -21.60 -1.59
CA ILE A 99 1.46 -22.20 -1.53
C ILE A 99 1.37 -23.71 -1.79
N PHE A 100 0.52 -24.41 -1.05
CA PHE A 100 0.45 -25.88 -1.06
C PHE A 100 -0.70 -26.40 -1.91
N GLY A 101 -1.90 -25.81 -1.83
CA GLY A 101 -3.09 -26.26 -2.55
C GLY A 101 -2.97 -26.06 -4.06
N LEU A 102 -2.47 -24.91 -4.50
CA LEU A 102 -2.26 -24.59 -5.90
C LEU A 102 -0.81 -24.82 -6.38
N ASN A 103 0.09 -25.32 -5.52
CA ASN A 103 1.50 -25.55 -5.82
C ASN A 103 2.24 -24.33 -6.40
N GLN A 104 1.82 -23.12 -6.00
CA GLN A 104 2.41 -21.86 -6.52
C GLN A 104 3.69 -21.45 -5.76
N GLY A 105 4.02 -22.13 -4.64
CA GLY A 105 5.21 -21.82 -3.87
C GLY A 105 5.30 -20.34 -3.48
N ALA A 106 6.46 -19.72 -3.73
CA ALA A 106 6.68 -18.31 -3.40
C ALA A 106 5.68 -17.36 -4.09
N ALA A 107 5.28 -17.64 -5.33
CA ALA A 107 4.27 -16.84 -6.02
C ALA A 107 2.92 -16.88 -5.28
N GLY A 108 2.56 -18.03 -4.70
CA GLY A 108 1.35 -18.19 -3.89
C GLY A 108 1.31 -17.27 -2.67
N ALA A 109 2.42 -17.13 -1.95
CA ALA A 109 2.54 -16.18 -0.83
C ALA A 109 2.31 -14.73 -1.29
N ALA A 110 2.91 -14.34 -2.42
CA ALA A 110 2.70 -13.01 -2.99
C ALA A 110 1.21 -12.79 -3.37
N MET A 111 0.58 -13.79 -3.98
CA MET A 111 -0.85 -13.73 -4.33
C MET A 111 -1.74 -13.55 -3.10
N ALA A 112 -1.49 -14.29 -2.01
CA ALA A 112 -2.24 -14.18 -0.78
C ALA A 112 -2.07 -12.79 -0.14
N THR A 113 -0.85 -12.24 -0.16
CA THR A 113 -0.55 -10.90 0.33
C THR A 113 -1.33 -9.84 -0.47
N VAL A 114 -1.32 -9.94 -1.79
CA VAL A 114 -2.06 -9.01 -2.66
C VAL A 114 -3.56 -9.11 -2.41
N LEU A 115 -4.10 -10.32 -2.29
CA LEU A 115 -5.52 -10.55 -1.99
C LEU A 115 -5.91 -9.96 -0.63
N GLY A 116 -5.09 -10.16 0.40
CA GLY A 116 -5.30 -9.58 1.73
C GLY A 116 -5.37 -8.05 1.68
N ASN A 117 -4.45 -7.41 0.95
CA ASN A 117 -4.45 -5.96 0.78
C ASN A 117 -5.69 -5.47 0.01
N ILE A 118 -6.10 -6.14 -1.06
CA ILE A 118 -7.30 -5.77 -1.83
C ILE A 118 -8.56 -5.82 -0.94
N ILE A 119 -8.70 -6.85 -0.11
CA ILE A 119 -9.84 -6.97 0.80
C ILE A 119 -9.80 -5.89 1.89
N ALA A 120 -8.61 -5.58 2.42
CA ALA A 120 -8.42 -4.46 3.33
C ALA A 120 -8.80 -3.12 2.69
N ASP A 121 -8.42 -2.89 1.43
CA ASP A 121 -8.75 -1.68 0.67
C ASP A 121 -10.27 -1.50 0.51
N ILE A 122 -10.97 -2.57 0.14
CA ILE A 122 -12.44 -2.57 0.03
C ILE A 122 -13.06 -2.19 1.38
N TYR A 123 -12.56 -2.75 2.48
CA TYR A 123 -13.02 -2.41 3.81
C TYR A 123 -12.72 -0.95 4.17
N TYR A 124 -11.53 -0.43 3.87
CA TYR A 124 -11.18 0.96 4.13
C TYR A 124 -12.05 1.93 3.37
N VAL A 125 -12.28 1.71 2.08
CA VAL A 125 -13.19 2.52 1.28
C VAL A 125 -14.61 2.49 1.85
N TYR A 126 -15.11 1.31 2.20
CA TYR A 126 -16.41 1.16 2.85
C TYR A 126 -16.49 1.93 4.17
N ALA A 127 -15.45 1.81 5.03
CA ALA A 127 -15.41 2.51 6.32
C ALA A 127 -15.37 4.03 6.15
N VAL A 128 -14.59 4.55 5.19
CA VAL A 128 -14.56 5.98 4.86
C VAL A 128 -15.92 6.45 4.36
N MET A 129 -16.57 5.71 3.47
CA MET A 129 -17.86 6.12 2.92
C MET A 129 -19.01 6.08 3.93
N LYS A 130 -19.02 5.10 4.85
CA LYS A 130 -20.13 4.85 5.75
C LYS A 130 -19.97 5.49 7.13
N LYS A 131 -18.77 5.53 7.67
CA LYS A 131 -18.50 6.01 9.04
C LYS A 131 -17.91 7.40 9.10
N SER A 132 -17.23 7.86 8.05
CA SER A 132 -16.75 9.21 7.97
C SER A 132 -17.92 10.17 7.67
N LYS A 133 -18.23 11.04 8.61
CA LYS A 133 -19.27 12.06 8.43
C LYS A 133 -18.78 13.26 7.60
N ARG A 134 -17.48 13.41 7.45
CA ARG A 134 -16.83 14.61 6.90
C ARG A 134 -16.13 14.38 5.58
N LEU A 135 -15.92 13.12 5.15
CA LEU A 135 -15.10 12.77 4.00
C LEU A 135 -15.90 12.02 2.94
N THR A 136 -15.42 12.06 1.71
CA THR A 136 -16.02 11.37 0.57
C THR A 136 -14.94 10.90 -0.40
N CYS A 137 -15.18 9.76 -1.03
CA CYS A 137 -14.33 9.22 -2.08
C CYS A 137 -14.79 9.65 -3.49
N SER A 138 -15.82 10.53 -3.59
CA SER A 138 -16.40 10.90 -4.88
C SER A 138 -15.43 11.68 -5.77
N PRO A 139 -15.21 11.25 -7.02
CA PRO A 139 -14.33 11.94 -7.97
C PRO A 139 -14.81 13.34 -8.36
N SER A 140 -16.11 13.66 -8.15
CA SER A 140 -16.67 14.98 -8.46
C SER A 140 -16.09 16.12 -7.59
N HIS A 141 -15.46 15.79 -6.47
CA HIS A 141 -14.80 16.74 -5.58
C HIS A 141 -13.29 16.88 -5.79
N MET A 142 -12.73 16.32 -6.85
CA MET A 142 -11.28 16.27 -7.13
C MET A 142 -10.65 17.62 -7.53
N LYS A 143 -11.44 18.71 -7.63
CA LYS A 143 -10.92 20.05 -7.94
C LYS A 143 -10.12 20.61 -6.77
N VAL A 144 -8.80 20.48 -6.85
CA VAL A 144 -7.87 21.00 -5.85
C VAL A 144 -7.08 22.17 -6.45
N THR A 145 -7.00 23.27 -5.69
CA THR A 145 -6.23 24.46 -6.09
C THR A 145 -4.72 24.18 -5.91
N GLY A 146 -3.89 24.71 -6.81
CA GLY A 146 -2.43 24.53 -6.78
C GLY A 146 -1.76 24.88 -5.43
N ARG A 147 -2.34 25.84 -4.67
CA ARG A 147 -1.89 26.16 -3.31
C ARG A 147 -1.97 24.95 -2.38
N ARG A 148 -3.00 24.10 -2.48
CA ARG A 148 -3.16 22.90 -1.65
C ARG A 148 -2.20 21.79 -2.00
N ILE A 149 -1.92 21.61 -3.29
CA ILE A 149 -0.89 20.67 -3.72
C ILE A 149 0.45 21.04 -3.08
N ARG A 150 0.78 22.33 -3.07
CA ARG A 150 1.97 22.84 -2.40
C ARG A 150 1.95 22.55 -0.90
N ASP A 151 0.84 22.79 -0.22
CA ASP A 151 0.69 22.56 1.23
C ASP A 151 0.84 21.06 1.56
N ILE A 152 0.24 20.17 0.76
CA ILE A 152 0.39 18.71 0.90
C ILE A 152 1.86 18.30 0.72
N LEU A 153 2.56 18.84 -0.29
CA LEU A 153 3.97 18.53 -0.53
C LEU A 153 4.87 19.08 0.57
N MET A 154 4.60 20.30 1.06
CA MET A 154 5.38 20.91 2.14
C MET A 154 5.31 20.12 3.45
N ILE A 155 4.20 19.42 3.71
CA ILE A 155 4.04 18.56 4.90
C ILE A 155 4.52 17.14 4.59
N GLY A 156 4.20 16.64 3.42
CA GLY A 156 4.47 15.25 3.03
C GLY A 156 5.97 14.96 2.83
N ILE A 157 6.74 15.88 2.24
CA ILE A 157 8.17 15.67 2.00
C ILE A 157 8.96 15.53 3.31
N PRO A 158 8.86 16.44 4.30
CA PRO A 158 9.54 16.27 5.58
C PRO A 158 9.09 14.99 6.31
N ALA A 159 7.80 14.67 6.31
CA ALA A 159 7.28 13.46 6.93
C ALA A 159 7.85 12.18 6.27
N SER A 160 7.99 12.17 4.95
CA SER A 160 8.62 11.05 4.23
C SER A 160 10.09 10.89 4.59
N ILE A 161 10.84 11.99 4.70
CA ILE A 161 12.24 11.97 5.12
C ILE A 161 12.35 11.42 6.54
N THR A 162 11.50 11.86 7.45
CA THR A 162 11.48 11.36 8.84
C THR A 162 11.21 9.86 8.89
N ASN A 163 10.24 9.36 8.12
CA ASN A 163 9.94 7.92 8.05
C ASN A 163 11.13 7.10 7.49
N ILE A 164 11.80 7.59 6.44
CA ILE A 164 13.00 6.94 5.90
C ILE A 164 14.11 6.88 6.94
N MET A 165 14.33 7.97 7.69
CA MET A 165 15.35 8.01 8.73
C MET A 165 15.01 7.08 9.89
N GLN A 166 13.74 6.95 10.28
CA GLN A 166 13.30 6.01 11.32
C GLN A 166 13.53 4.56 10.88
N THR A 167 13.09 4.19 9.69
CA THR A 167 13.31 2.83 9.15
C THR A 167 14.79 2.47 9.13
N ARG A 168 15.64 3.39 8.69
CA ARG A 168 17.09 3.17 8.66
C ARG A 168 17.70 3.06 10.06
N SER A 169 17.18 3.80 11.04
CA SER A 169 17.60 3.70 12.44
C SER A 169 17.20 2.35 13.05
N GLU A 170 16.01 1.86 12.74
CA GLU A 170 15.55 0.54 13.19
C GLU A 170 16.37 -0.60 12.59
N GLU A 171 16.70 -0.53 11.31
CA GLU A 171 17.61 -1.49 10.65
C GLU A 171 18.99 -1.51 11.34
N HIS A 172 19.58 -0.34 11.60
CA HIS A 172 20.88 -0.24 12.25
C HIS A 172 20.87 -0.76 13.69
N THR A 173 19.75 -0.58 14.39
CA THR A 173 19.60 -1.08 15.77
C THR A 173 19.44 -2.59 15.79
N SER A 174 18.73 -3.17 14.81
CA SER A 174 18.57 -4.62 14.70
C SER A 174 19.87 -5.34 14.30
N GLU A 175 20.70 -4.71 13.47
CA GLU A 175 22.03 -5.22 13.14
C GLU A 175 23.01 -5.24 14.35
N LEU A 176 22.86 -4.27 15.27
CA LEU A 176 23.67 -4.23 16.49
C LEU A 176 23.21 -5.21 17.57
N GLN A 177 22.01 -5.77 17.44
CA GLN A 177 21.46 -6.76 18.39
C GLN A 177 21.61 -8.20 17.92
N SER A 178 22.04 -8.43 16.69
CA SER A 178 22.34 -9.76 16.13
C SER A 178 23.80 -10.13 16.29
#